data_1599aef4a880f7e652a8e3544101e9f5
#
_entry.id   1599aef4a880f7e652a8e3544101e9f5
#
_cell.length_a   1.000
_cell.length_b   1.000
_cell.length_c   1.000
_cell.angle_alpha   90.00
_cell.angle_beta   90.00
_cell.angle_gamma   90.00
#
_symmetry.space_group_name_H-M   'P 1'
#
loop_
_entity.id
_entity.type
_entity.pdbx_description
1 polymer ?
#
loop_
_entity_poly.entity_id
_entity_poly.type
_entity_poly.pdbx_seq_one_letter_code
_entity_poly.pdbx_strand_id
1 'polypeptide(L)'
;MPIFMICSTLLAVIVVAYYILKKYNPIFVFFLSGIILLIFAFYITGTPIPKAPSREHASFLNVLLDSYAFITATFKSQLSGVGLIIMSVAGFAAYMKHINASAKLAFLANKPLGKIKNKYLILSGTFIVGMALKIVISSYAGLLLLLLACIYPVLISLKIRPITAVCVLSLIALDYGPKDGNSINMADMVGQSDNVVGLFLNYQIYSVIAYVMVIAILIPFYFAWVDKRDKEKGVLNDEVEIPPIIDPKCPTFYILFPWLPVVFLFIAYFFTIKLDVVTANFLSISLVFLVEFARHRNARKLGEDMMVILKAMAEIFISVVSIIIAAGVFAEGIKALGGVNILANAVSNLGTGNFAWFGILLSIAILSFLVYFATVIMGSGIAAFNAFGKLAPDIATKLGVAPITFVLPIEIASCLGRAASPIAGGIIALAGFAKVAPMDIIKRTTPLLLIAMLVNVLVAFYLAQTNPLLKEQNTTKIAVSLNNKYLLFYKNYKFSKLFSAFLVKIS
;
A
#
# COMPACT_ATOMS: atom_id res chain seq x y z
N MET A 1 4.01 -37.29 3.36
CA MET A 1 2.97 -36.24 3.08
C MET A 1 3.42 -34.83 3.48
N PRO A 2 3.76 -34.44 4.72
CA PRO A 2 4.06 -33.05 5.07
C PRO A 2 5.22 -32.41 4.28
N ILE A 3 6.33 -33.12 4.14
CA ILE A 3 7.50 -32.63 3.38
C ILE A 3 7.15 -32.40 1.91
N PHE A 4 6.40 -33.32 1.30
CA PHE A 4 5.93 -33.16 -0.09
C PHE A 4 5.05 -31.92 -0.28
N MET A 5 4.13 -31.64 0.66
CA MET A 5 3.27 -30.45 0.63
C MET A 5 4.08 -29.16 0.76
N ILE A 6 5.09 -29.12 1.62
CA ILE A 6 6.01 -27.98 1.75
C ILE A 6 6.81 -27.81 0.46
N CYS A 7 7.44 -28.87 -0.04
CA CYS A 7 8.25 -28.81 -1.27
C CYS A 7 7.42 -28.37 -2.48
N SER A 8 6.19 -28.90 -2.67
CA SER A 8 5.32 -28.50 -3.76
C SER A 8 4.86 -27.05 -3.66
N THR A 9 4.58 -26.57 -2.43
CA THR A 9 4.24 -25.17 -2.17
C THR A 9 5.42 -24.25 -2.51
N LEU A 10 6.62 -24.56 -2.03
CA LEU A 10 7.84 -23.78 -2.32
C LEU A 10 8.17 -23.81 -3.82
N LEU A 11 8.06 -24.97 -4.47
CA LEU A 11 8.28 -25.09 -5.91
C LEU A 11 7.31 -24.21 -6.70
N ALA A 12 6.02 -24.22 -6.34
CA ALA A 12 5.01 -23.39 -6.98
C ALA A 12 5.36 -21.89 -6.87
N VAL A 13 5.77 -21.43 -5.69
CA VAL A 13 6.19 -20.04 -5.47
C VAL A 13 7.43 -19.71 -6.30
N ILE A 14 8.45 -20.59 -6.32
CA ILE A 14 9.68 -20.39 -7.09
C ILE A 14 9.38 -20.34 -8.60
N VAL A 15 8.55 -21.24 -9.12
CA VAL A 15 8.18 -21.27 -10.54
C VAL A 15 7.44 -20.00 -10.95
N VAL A 16 6.47 -19.55 -10.15
CA VAL A 16 5.74 -18.30 -10.41
C VAL A 16 6.69 -17.11 -10.37
N ALA A 17 7.55 -17.01 -9.36
CA ALA A 17 8.56 -15.96 -9.28
C ALA A 17 9.49 -15.96 -10.49
N TYR A 18 9.96 -17.12 -10.94
CA TYR A 18 10.82 -17.27 -12.11
C TYR A 18 10.18 -16.74 -13.41
N TYR A 19 8.89 -17.08 -13.66
CA TYR A 19 8.21 -16.58 -14.87
C TYR A 19 7.96 -15.07 -14.81
N ILE A 20 7.60 -14.54 -13.62
CA ILE A 20 7.44 -13.10 -13.43
C ILE A 20 8.78 -12.37 -13.63
N LEU A 21 9.89 -12.92 -13.14
CA LEU A 21 11.25 -12.41 -13.38
C LEU A 21 11.62 -12.39 -14.87
N LYS A 22 11.17 -13.39 -15.62
CA LYS A 22 11.31 -13.43 -17.08
C LYS A 22 10.36 -12.48 -17.82
N LYS A 23 9.69 -11.57 -17.10
CA LYS A 23 8.76 -10.55 -17.63
C LYS A 23 7.51 -11.12 -18.31
N TYR A 24 7.09 -12.34 -17.97
CA TYR A 24 5.78 -12.81 -18.34
C TYR A 24 4.71 -11.99 -17.60
N ASN A 25 3.51 -11.86 -18.21
CA ASN A 25 2.41 -11.10 -17.62
C ASN A 25 2.00 -11.74 -16.28
N PRO A 26 2.09 -11.01 -15.14
CA PRO A 26 1.78 -11.56 -13.81
C PRO A 26 0.34 -12.10 -13.70
N ILE A 27 -0.62 -11.44 -14.35
CA ILE A 27 -2.03 -11.86 -14.34
C ILE A 27 -2.16 -13.26 -14.93
N PHE A 28 -1.56 -13.49 -16.10
CA PHE A 28 -1.57 -14.79 -16.77
C PHE A 28 -0.87 -15.86 -15.92
N VAL A 29 0.31 -15.55 -15.37
CA VAL A 29 1.09 -16.47 -14.54
C VAL A 29 0.31 -16.88 -13.30
N PHE A 30 -0.31 -15.94 -12.59
CA PHE A 30 -1.11 -16.24 -11.40
C PHE A 30 -2.38 -17.04 -11.71
N PHE A 31 -3.12 -16.71 -12.78
CA PHE A 31 -4.31 -17.47 -13.16
C PHE A 31 -3.95 -18.91 -13.53
N LEU A 32 -2.97 -19.07 -14.43
CA LEU A 32 -2.58 -20.39 -14.91
C LEU A 32 -2.06 -21.28 -13.77
N SER A 33 -1.13 -20.76 -12.98
CA SER A 33 -0.58 -21.49 -11.84
C SER A 33 -1.64 -21.78 -10.78
N GLY A 34 -2.54 -20.82 -10.51
CA GLY A 34 -3.63 -21.02 -9.57
C GLY A 34 -4.60 -22.12 -9.97
N ILE A 35 -5.00 -22.20 -11.25
CA ILE A 35 -5.83 -23.29 -11.77
C ILE A 35 -5.12 -24.63 -11.62
N ILE A 36 -3.85 -24.71 -12.07
CA ILE A 36 -3.05 -25.94 -11.95
C ILE A 36 -2.96 -26.39 -10.50
N LEU A 37 -2.71 -25.47 -9.57
CA LEU A 37 -2.58 -25.77 -8.14
C LEU A 37 -3.90 -26.21 -7.51
N LEU A 38 -5.03 -25.60 -7.88
CA LEU A 38 -6.36 -26.02 -7.40
C LEU A 38 -6.68 -27.46 -7.83
N ILE A 39 -6.46 -27.78 -9.11
CA ILE A 39 -6.68 -29.13 -9.64
C ILE A 39 -5.72 -30.13 -8.97
N PHE A 40 -4.45 -29.78 -8.88
CA PHE A 40 -3.42 -30.63 -8.26
C PHE A 40 -3.70 -30.88 -6.77
N ALA A 41 -4.09 -29.84 -6.02
CA ALA A 41 -4.46 -29.95 -4.62
C ALA A 41 -5.67 -30.86 -4.42
N PHE A 42 -6.69 -30.73 -5.26
CA PHE A 42 -7.88 -31.59 -5.19
C PHE A 42 -7.51 -33.08 -5.27
N TYR A 43 -6.65 -33.48 -6.22
CA TYR A 43 -6.26 -34.87 -6.40
C TYR A 43 -5.30 -35.38 -5.31
N ILE A 44 -4.48 -34.52 -4.70
CA ILE A 44 -3.48 -34.95 -3.71
C ILE A 44 -4.03 -34.91 -2.29
N THR A 45 -4.73 -33.82 -1.95
CA THR A 45 -5.18 -33.57 -0.57
C THR A 45 -6.65 -33.92 -0.36
N GLY A 46 -7.43 -34.13 -1.44
CA GLY A 46 -8.88 -34.28 -1.37
C GLY A 46 -9.60 -32.97 -0.98
N THR A 47 -8.90 -31.83 -0.96
CA THR A 47 -9.49 -30.55 -0.54
C THR A 47 -10.49 -30.07 -1.60
N PRO A 48 -11.78 -29.89 -1.25
CA PRO A 48 -12.77 -29.39 -2.20
C PRO A 48 -12.45 -27.96 -2.62
N ILE A 49 -12.74 -27.61 -3.88
CA ILE A 49 -12.54 -26.27 -4.41
C ILE A 49 -13.59 -25.34 -3.79
N PRO A 50 -13.19 -24.24 -3.10
CA PRO A 50 -14.12 -23.36 -2.42
C PRO A 50 -15.11 -22.69 -3.39
N LYS A 51 -16.32 -22.39 -2.92
CA LYS A 51 -17.37 -21.69 -3.69
C LYS A 51 -17.79 -22.39 -4.99
N ALA A 52 -17.34 -23.63 -5.21
CA ALA A 52 -17.80 -24.45 -6.31
C ALA A 52 -19.14 -25.12 -5.97
N PRO A 53 -20.01 -25.39 -6.95
CA PRO A 53 -21.22 -26.19 -6.72
C PRO A 53 -20.83 -27.60 -6.33
N SER A 54 -21.54 -28.18 -5.34
CA SER A 54 -21.34 -29.59 -4.96
C SER A 54 -21.71 -30.50 -6.13
N ARG A 55 -20.73 -31.23 -6.68
CA ARG A 55 -20.92 -32.18 -7.76
C ARG A 55 -20.66 -33.61 -7.26
N GLU A 56 -21.53 -34.55 -7.59
CA GLU A 56 -21.50 -35.91 -7.04
C GLU A 56 -20.30 -36.75 -7.52
N HIS A 57 -19.61 -36.38 -8.61
CA HIS A 57 -18.50 -37.16 -9.17
C HIS A 57 -17.25 -36.33 -9.40
N ALA A 58 -16.11 -36.81 -8.88
CA ALA A 58 -14.77 -36.21 -9.04
C ALA A 58 -14.14 -36.47 -10.42
N SER A 59 -14.90 -36.31 -11.51
CA SER A 59 -14.36 -36.36 -12.87
C SER A 59 -13.42 -35.15 -13.09
N PHE A 60 -12.36 -35.37 -13.90
CA PHE A 60 -11.42 -34.25 -14.26
C PHE A 60 -12.17 -33.06 -14.82
N LEU A 61 -13.17 -33.26 -15.66
CA LEU A 61 -13.99 -32.17 -16.20
C LEU A 61 -14.72 -31.40 -15.10
N ASN A 62 -15.29 -32.09 -14.10
CA ASN A 62 -15.96 -31.43 -12.99
C ASN A 62 -14.99 -30.59 -12.14
N VAL A 63 -13.81 -31.12 -11.82
CA VAL A 63 -12.77 -30.39 -11.09
C VAL A 63 -12.30 -29.16 -11.87
N LEU A 64 -12.14 -29.27 -13.18
CA LEU A 64 -11.80 -28.16 -14.06
C LEU A 64 -12.92 -27.10 -14.05
N LEU A 65 -14.18 -27.48 -14.20
CA LEU A 65 -15.32 -26.57 -14.17
C LEU A 65 -15.48 -25.90 -12.79
N ASP A 66 -15.19 -26.62 -11.72
CA ASP A 66 -15.22 -26.07 -10.35
C ASP A 66 -14.11 -25.04 -10.15
N SER A 67 -12.93 -25.24 -10.74
CA SER A 67 -11.86 -24.25 -10.77
C SER A 67 -12.28 -22.96 -11.49
N TYR A 68 -12.98 -23.06 -12.62
CA TYR A 68 -13.55 -21.90 -13.31
C TYR A 68 -14.71 -21.25 -12.55
N ALA A 69 -15.55 -22.04 -11.86
CA ALA A 69 -16.59 -21.51 -10.99
C ALA A 69 -15.98 -20.68 -9.83
N PHE A 70 -14.88 -21.16 -9.25
CA PHE A 70 -14.13 -20.43 -8.25
C PHE A 70 -13.55 -19.10 -8.79
N ILE A 71 -12.98 -19.12 -10.01
CA ILE A 71 -12.50 -17.89 -10.68
C ILE A 71 -13.64 -16.89 -10.84
N THR A 72 -14.80 -17.36 -11.36
CA THR A 72 -15.99 -16.51 -11.56
C THR A 72 -16.48 -15.90 -10.25
N ALA A 73 -16.54 -16.70 -9.19
CA ALA A 73 -16.94 -16.23 -7.86
C ALA A 73 -15.92 -15.21 -7.30
N THR A 74 -14.62 -15.43 -7.52
CA THR A 74 -13.55 -14.51 -7.12
C THR A 74 -13.63 -13.21 -7.91
N PHE A 75 -13.89 -13.25 -9.22
CA PHE A 75 -14.14 -12.06 -10.03
C PHE A 75 -15.29 -11.22 -9.48
N LYS A 76 -16.45 -11.85 -9.25
CA LYS A 76 -17.65 -11.17 -8.73
C LYS A 76 -17.35 -10.52 -7.38
N SER A 77 -16.75 -11.24 -6.44
CA SER A 77 -16.51 -10.73 -5.10
C SER A 77 -15.44 -9.63 -5.06
N GLN A 78 -14.35 -9.79 -5.81
CA GLN A 78 -13.28 -8.81 -5.83
C GLN A 78 -13.65 -7.56 -6.63
N LEU A 79 -14.40 -7.70 -7.71
CA LEU A 79 -14.83 -6.55 -8.51
C LEU A 79 -15.86 -5.69 -7.77
N SER A 80 -16.85 -6.28 -7.12
CA SER A 80 -17.85 -5.55 -6.34
C SER A 80 -17.34 -5.04 -4.98
N GLY A 81 -16.30 -5.67 -4.44
CA GLY A 81 -15.67 -5.29 -3.19
C GLY A 81 -14.48 -4.34 -3.41
N VAL A 82 -13.30 -4.80 -3.04
CA VAL A 82 -12.06 -4.02 -3.07
C VAL A 82 -11.73 -3.43 -4.44
N GLY A 83 -12.09 -4.12 -5.51
CA GLY A 83 -11.86 -3.66 -6.88
C GLY A 83 -12.59 -2.35 -7.19
N LEU A 84 -13.90 -2.27 -6.89
CA LEU A 84 -14.69 -1.05 -7.10
C LEU A 84 -14.19 0.11 -6.24
N ILE A 85 -13.77 -0.18 -5.01
CA ILE A 85 -13.20 0.83 -4.11
C ILE A 85 -11.92 1.42 -4.74
N ILE A 86 -10.96 0.59 -5.15
CA ILE A 86 -9.69 1.05 -5.74
C ILE A 86 -9.93 1.79 -7.06
N MET A 87 -10.85 1.31 -7.91
CA MET A 87 -11.22 1.99 -9.16
C MET A 87 -11.82 3.37 -8.90
N SER A 88 -12.74 3.51 -7.91
CA SER A 88 -13.35 4.81 -7.57
C SER A 88 -12.31 5.82 -7.07
N VAL A 89 -11.35 5.37 -6.26
CA VAL A 89 -10.22 6.20 -5.79
C VAL A 89 -9.37 6.67 -6.97
N ALA A 90 -9.05 5.79 -7.92
CA ALA A 90 -8.25 6.13 -9.09
C ALA A 90 -8.98 7.11 -10.02
N GLY A 91 -10.27 6.91 -10.23
CA GLY A 91 -11.11 7.84 -11.00
C GLY A 91 -11.11 9.24 -10.39
N PHE A 92 -11.32 9.33 -9.07
CA PHE A 92 -11.24 10.60 -8.34
C PHE A 92 -9.85 11.25 -8.47
N ALA A 93 -8.77 10.48 -8.26
CA ALA A 93 -7.41 11.00 -8.34
C ALA A 93 -7.06 11.51 -9.74
N ALA A 94 -7.48 10.79 -10.80
CA ALA A 94 -7.29 11.22 -12.18
C ALA A 94 -8.05 12.53 -12.48
N TYR A 95 -9.25 12.67 -11.97
CA TYR A 95 -10.01 13.91 -12.12
C TYR A 95 -9.34 15.08 -11.39
N MET A 96 -8.86 14.90 -10.16
CA MET A 96 -8.11 15.93 -9.43
C MET A 96 -6.83 16.35 -10.17
N LYS A 97 -6.16 15.40 -10.85
CA LYS A 97 -5.01 15.69 -11.71
C LYS A 97 -5.45 16.47 -12.95
N HIS A 98 -6.54 16.07 -13.60
CA HIS A 98 -7.07 16.69 -14.82
C HIS A 98 -7.41 18.18 -14.64
N ILE A 99 -8.07 18.54 -13.52
CA ILE A 99 -8.39 19.93 -13.18
C ILE A 99 -7.24 20.70 -12.51
N ASN A 100 -6.04 20.13 -12.46
CA ASN A 100 -4.85 20.69 -11.80
C ASN A 100 -4.96 20.89 -10.28
N ALA A 101 -5.96 20.37 -9.61
CA ALA A 101 -6.14 20.51 -8.15
C ALA A 101 -4.97 19.87 -7.37
N SER A 102 -4.57 18.64 -7.74
CA SER A 102 -3.43 17.96 -7.13
C SER A 102 -2.10 18.69 -7.39
N ALA A 103 -1.93 19.24 -8.59
CA ALA A 103 -0.74 20.00 -8.95
C ALA A 103 -0.63 21.30 -8.13
N LYS A 104 -1.75 22.04 -7.97
CA LYS A 104 -1.81 23.27 -7.17
C LYS A 104 -1.53 23.00 -5.68
N LEU A 105 -2.09 21.89 -5.16
CA LEU A 105 -1.82 21.47 -3.79
C LEU A 105 -0.32 21.22 -3.58
N ALA A 106 0.33 20.45 -4.44
CA ALA A 106 1.75 20.15 -4.35
C ALA A 106 2.60 21.43 -4.53
N PHE A 107 2.26 22.30 -5.47
CA PHE A 107 2.94 23.58 -5.68
C PHE A 107 2.92 24.46 -4.42
N LEU A 108 1.77 24.60 -3.76
CA LEU A 108 1.64 25.42 -2.56
C LEU A 108 2.29 24.75 -1.33
N ALA A 109 2.22 23.42 -1.21
CA ALA A 109 2.87 22.69 -0.14
C ALA A 109 4.40 22.85 -0.12
N ASN A 110 4.99 23.26 -1.24
CA ASN A 110 6.44 23.49 -1.36
C ASN A 110 6.90 24.89 -0.96
N LYS A 111 6.01 25.89 -0.91
CA LYS A 111 6.41 27.27 -0.58
C LYS A 111 7.19 27.41 0.74
N PRO A 112 6.84 26.68 1.83
CA PRO A 112 7.62 26.74 3.07
C PRO A 112 9.05 26.25 2.95
N LEU A 113 9.32 25.29 2.04
CA LEU A 113 10.64 24.69 1.87
C LEU A 113 11.69 25.70 1.40
N GLY A 114 11.31 26.66 0.57
CA GLY A 114 12.21 27.73 0.09
C GLY A 114 12.77 28.65 1.18
N LYS A 115 12.24 28.60 2.42
CA LYS A 115 12.71 29.37 3.56
C LYS A 115 13.85 28.68 4.34
N ILE A 116 14.11 27.41 4.10
CA ILE A 116 15.12 26.63 4.81
C ILE A 116 16.50 26.89 4.18
N LYS A 117 17.48 27.36 4.97
CA LYS A 117 18.82 27.69 4.47
C LYS A 117 19.74 26.45 4.29
N ASN A 118 19.54 25.40 5.08
CA ASN A 118 20.40 24.20 5.01
C ASN A 118 19.86 23.22 3.96
N LYS A 119 20.67 22.95 2.92
CA LYS A 119 20.29 22.09 1.79
C LYS A 119 19.89 20.65 2.19
N TYR A 120 20.50 20.09 3.22
CA TYR A 120 20.17 18.73 3.67
C TYR A 120 18.90 18.69 4.54
N LEU A 121 18.61 19.76 5.32
CA LEU A 121 17.33 19.90 6.02
C LEU A 121 16.16 20.08 5.06
N ILE A 122 16.38 20.75 3.91
CA ILE A 122 15.36 20.84 2.85
C ILE A 122 14.99 19.45 2.34
N LEU A 123 15.95 18.52 2.22
CA LEU A 123 15.68 17.15 1.80
C LEU A 123 14.75 16.44 2.78
N SER A 124 14.97 16.57 4.10
CA SER A 124 14.04 16.04 5.11
C SER A 124 12.66 16.70 5.02
N GLY A 125 12.61 18.01 4.87
CA GLY A 125 11.35 18.74 4.66
C GLY A 125 10.61 18.28 3.40
N THR A 126 11.33 18.06 2.30
CA THR A 126 10.77 17.51 1.06
C THR A 126 10.17 16.11 1.27
N PHE A 127 10.89 15.25 1.99
CA PHE A 127 10.42 13.92 2.33
C PHE A 127 9.14 13.98 3.19
N ILE A 128 9.11 14.79 4.24
CA ILE A 128 7.94 14.97 5.12
C ILE A 128 6.74 15.51 4.33
N VAL A 129 6.93 16.55 3.51
CA VAL A 129 5.86 17.11 2.67
C VAL A 129 5.36 16.07 1.67
N GLY A 130 6.26 15.33 1.03
CA GLY A 130 5.89 14.25 0.12
C GLY A 130 5.08 13.14 0.80
N MET A 131 5.49 12.73 2.00
CA MET A 131 4.74 11.77 2.82
C MET A 131 3.36 12.33 3.22
N ALA A 132 3.26 13.60 3.61
CA ALA A 132 1.96 14.22 3.92
C ALA A 132 1.04 14.28 2.69
N LEU A 133 1.58 14.59 1.51
CA LEU A 133 0.83 14.58 0.25
C LEU A 133 0.35 13.18 -0.14
N LYS A 134 1.05 12.13 0.27
CA LYS A 134 0.71 10.74 -0.04
C LYS A 134 -0.66 10.31 0.52
N ILE A 135 -1.10 10.88 1.65
CA ILE A 135 -2.43 10.61 2.23
C ILE A 135 -3.57 11.01 1.28
N VAL A 136 -3.29 11.98 0.41
CA VAL A 136 -4.26 12.56 -0.53
C VAL A 136 -4.03 12.06 -1.95
N ILE A 137 -2.76 11.84 -2.35
CA ILE A 137 -2.37 11.39 -3.68
C ILE A 137 -1.91 9.94 -3.59
N SER A 138 -2.84 9.00 -3.68
CA SER A 138 -2.60 7.58 -3.41
C SER A 138 -1.62 6.92 -4.39
N SER A 139 -1.58 7.34 -5.66
CA SER A 139 -0.67 6.77 -6.66
C SER A 139 0.79 7.10 -6.39
N TYR A 140 1.63 6.08 -6.13
CA TYR A 140 3.08 6.26 -5.95
C TYR A 140 3.74 6.93 -7.17
N ALA A 141 3.61 6.34 -8.34
CA ALA A 141 4.20 6.90 -9.56
C ALA A 141 3.61 8.28 -9.91
N GLY A 142 2.31 8.47 -9.73
CA GLY A 142 1.64 9.76 -9.95
C GLY A 142 2.15 10.86 -9.02
N LEU A 143 2.34 10.55 -7.73
CA LEU A 143 2.93 11.49 -6.78
C LEU A 143 4.38 11.82 -7.16
N LEU A 144 5.21 10.82 -7.49
CA LEU A 144 6.60 11.07 -7.87
C LEU A 144 6.72 11.96 -9.10
N LEU A 145 5.91 11.73 -10.15
CA LEU A 145 5.89 12.60 -11.33
C LEU A 145 5.46 14.04 -10.99
N LEU A 146 4.51 14.19 -10.07
CA LEU A 146 4.07 15.49 -9.60
C LEU A 146 5.18 16.21 -8.81
N LEU A 147 5.88 15.49 -7.93
CA LEU A 147 7.01 16.03 -7.17
C LEU A 147 8.21 16.38 -8.07
N LEU A 148 8.44 15.61 -9.13
CA LEU A 148 9.42 15.94 -10.16
C LEU A 148 9.08 17.27 -10.86
N ALA A 149 7.81 17.52 -11.14
CA ALA A 149 7.40 18.78 -11.77
C ALA A 149 7.47 19.99 -10.81
N CYS A 150 7.18 19.80 -9.51
CA CYS A 150 6.98 20.91 -8.57
C CYS A 150 8.15 21.10 -7.59
N ILE A 151 8.71 20.03 -7.05
CA ILE A 151 9.75 20.07 -5.99
C ILE A 151 11.16 19.96 -6.57
N TYR A 152 11.36 19.07 -7.52
CA TYR A 152 12.69 18.82 -8.07
C TYR A 152 13.37 20.09 -8.60
N PRO A 153 12.71 20.99 -9.38
CA PRO A 153 13.33 22.25 -9.82
C PRO A 153 13.78 23.12 -8.65
N VAL A 154 13.02 23.15 -7.55
CA VAL A 154 13.38 23.89 -6.33
C VAL A 154 14.65 23.30 -5.70
N LEU A 155 14.75 21.96 -5.59
CA LEU A 155 15.93 21.31 -5.05
C LEU A 155 17.17 21.58 -5.88
N ILE A 156 17.06 21.54 -7.21
CA ILE A 156 18.18 21.84 -8.12
C ILE A 156 18.61 23.31 -8.03
N SER A 157 17.66 24.25 -7.95
CA SER A 157 17.97 25.69 -7.77
C SER A 157 18.74 25.97 -6.47
N LEU A 158 18.57 25.12 -5.45
CA LEU A 158 19.30 25.15 -4.17
C LEU A 158 20.63 24.39 -4.21
N LYS A 159 21.12 24.06 -5.42
CA LYS A 159 22.38 23.35 -5.65
C LYS A 159 22.44 21.95 -4.98
N ILE A 160 21.28 21.27 -4.90
CA ILE A 160 21.20 19.87 -4.52
C ILE A 160 21.48 19.03 -5.76
N ARG A 161 22.31 18.01 -5.64
CA ARG A 161 22.65 17.11 -6.76
C ARG A 161 21.41 16.38 -7.29
N PRO A 162 21.24 16.25 -8.60
CA PRO A 162 20.11 15.57 -9.22
C PRO A 162 19.84 14.18 -8.64
N ILE A 163 20.89 13.38 -8.49
CA ILE A 163 20.80 12.03 -7.94
C ILE A 163 20.30 12.04 -6.48
N THR A 164 20.79 12.97 -5.67
CA THR A 164 20.37 13.12 -4.26
C THR A 164 18.90 13.54 -4.16
N ALA A 165 18.46 14.47 -5.02
CA ALA A 165 17.08 14.91 -5.08
C ALA A 165 16.13 13.73 -5.41
N VAL A 166 16.42 12.96 -6.46
CA VAL A 166 15.56 11.82 -6.83
C VAL A 166 15.64 10.66 -5.84
N CYS A 167 16.78 10.46 -5.17
CA CYS A 167 16.87 9.49 -4.07
C CYS A 167 15.91 9.83 -2.93
N VAL A 168 15.83 11.09 -2.52
CA VAL A 168 14.89 11.50 -1.46
C VAL A 168 13.45 11.36 -1.91
N LEU A 169 13.14 11.71 -3.16
CA LEU A 169 11.79 11.50 -3.70
C LEU A 169 11.41 10.01 -3.72
N SER A 170 12.33 9.11 -4.06
CA SER A 170 12.06 7.66 -4.09
C SER A 170 11.72 7.08 -2.71
N LEU A 171 12.21 7.69 -1.63
CA LEU A 171 11.90 7.29 -0.24
C LEU A 171 10.44 7.61 0.16
N ILE A 172 9.68 8.40 -0.61
CA ILE A 172 8.25 8.64 -0.38
C ILE A 172 7.47 7.39 -0.84
N ALA A 173 7.75 6.25 -0.21
CA ALA A 173 7.44 4.93 -0.74
C ALA A 173 6.16 4.33 -0.18
N LEU A 174 5.76 4.64 1.06
CA LEU A 174 4.64 3.98 1.71
C LEU A 174 3.31 4.33 1.06
N ASP A 175 2.49 3.33 0.87
CA ASP A 175 1.07 3.45 0.54
C ASP A 175 0.30 3.40 1.86
N TYR A 176 -0.48 4.43 2.20
CA TYR A 176 -1.18 4.50 3.48
C TYR A 176 -2.36 5.46 3.46
N GLY A 177 -3.22 5.31 4.45
CA GLY A 177 -4.39 6.15 4.65
C GLY A 177 -5.69 5.48 4.18
N PRO A 178 -6.85 6.01 4.61
CA PRO A 178 -8.13 5.33 4.40
C PRO A 178 -8.60 5.31 2.95
N LYS A 179 -7.93 6.03 2.07
CA LYS A 179 -8.21 6.13 0.64
C LYS A 179 -7.17 5.39 -0.22
N ASP A 180 -6.13 4.84 0.39
CA ASP A 180 -5.10 4.15 -0.36
C ASP A 180 -5.51 2.73 -0.75
N GLY A 181 -5.21 2.31 -1.99
CA GLY A 181 -5.63 1.02 -2.53
C GLY A 181 -5.02 -0.18 -1.79
N ASN A 182 -3.76 -0.09 -1.35
CA ASN A 182 -3.12 -1.15 -0.57
C ASN A 182 -3.69 -1.22 0.85
N SER A 183 -3.98 -0.07 1.48
CA SER A 183 -4.64 -0.02 2.79
C SER A 183 -6.05 -0.60 2.76
N ILE A 184 -6.80 -0.34 1.69
CA ILE A 184 -8.13 -0.91 1.45
C ILE A 184 -8.03 -2.43 1.27
N ASN A 185 -7.09 -2.88 0.44
CA ASN A 185 -6.85 -4.30 0.22
C ASN A 185 -6.37 -5.03 1.49
N MET A 186 -5.53 -4.37 2.31
CA MET A 186 -5.16 -4.85 3.64
C MET A 186 -6.39 -5.03 4.55
N ALA A 187 -7.30 -4.04 4.55
CA ALA A 187 -8.55 -4.11 5.31
C ALA A 187 -9.44 -5.28 4.88
N ASP A 188 -9.52 -5.55 3.57
CA ASP A 188 -10.23 -6.70 3.02
C ASP A 188 -9.59 -8.02 3.48
N MET A 189 -8.27 -8.15 3.43
CA MET A 189 -7.54 -9.34 3.87
C MET A 189 -7.75 -9.67 5.35
N VAL A 190 -7.96 -8.66 6.20
CA VAL A 190 -8.23 -8.86 7.64
C VAL A 190 -9.73 -8.90 7.97
N GLY A 191 -10.61 -8.90 6.96
CA GLY A 191 -12.06 -8.96 7.14
C GLY A 191 -12.68 -7.70 7.74
N GLN A 192 -12.07 -6.52 7.53
CA GLN A 192 -12.52 -5.23 8.06
C GLN A 192 -12.63 -4.16 6.96
N SER A 193 -13.14 -4.52 5.80
CA SER A 193 -13.29 -3.62 4.64
C SER A 193 -14.06 -2.33 4.95
N ASP A 194 -15.03 -2.40 5.88
CA ASP A 194 -15.85 -1.25 6.30
C ASP A 194 -15.16 -0.36 7.36
N ASN A 195 -13.99 -0.76 7.87
CA ASN A 195 -13.30 -0.09 8.97
C ASN A 195 -11.89 0.40 8.59
N VAL A 196 -11.69 0.82 7.35
CA VAL A 196 -10.36 1.24 6.83
C VAL A 196 -9.80 2.41 7.64
N VAL A 197 -10.65 3.37 8.03
CA VAL A 197 -10.24 4.53 8.87
C VAL A 197 -9.80 4.05 10.25
N GLY A 198 -10.53 3.11 10.88
CA GLY A 198 -10.15 2.55 12.17
C GLY A 198 -8.83 1.79 12.13
N LEU A 199 -8.59 1.00 11.07
CA LEU A 199 -7.32 0.31 10.87
C LEU A 199 -6.16 1.29 10.65
N PHE A 200 -6.39 2.37 9.89
CA PHE A 200 -5.40 3.43 9.72
C PHE A 200 -5.04 4.07 11.05
N LEU A 201 -6.03 4.53 11.84
CA LEU A 201 -5.80 5.27 13.07
C LEU A 201 -5.26 4.41 14.23
N ASN A 202 -5.65 3.12 14.29
CA ASN A 202 -5.27 2.26 15.40
C ASN A 202 -3.98 1.46 15.16
N TYR A 203 -3.56 1.29 13.88
CA TYR A 203 -2.41 0.45 13.54
C TYR A 203 -1.47 1.09 12.53
N GLN A 204 -1.92 1.43 11.34
CA GLN A 204 -1.04 1.85 10.25
C GLN A 204 -0.32 3.16 10.54
N ILE A 205 -0.97 4.12 11.22
CA ILE A 205 -0.40 5.43 11.53
C ILE A 205 0.88 5.33 12.39
N TYR A 206 0.98 4.35 13.28
CA TYR A 206 2.18 4.16 14.12
C TYR A 206 3.38 3.76 13.28
N SER A 207 3.21 2.84 12.33
CA SER A 207 4.26 2.43 11.40
C SER A 207 4.66 3.58 10.48
N VAL A 208 3.69 4.36 9.99
CA VAL A 208 3.95 5.53 9.13
C VAL A 208 4.72 6.60 9.89
N ILE A 209 4.32 6.96 11.12
CA ILE A 209 5.01 7.95 11.95
C ILE A 209 6.44 7.47 12.25
N ALA A 210 6.62 6.20 12.66
CA ALA A 210 7.94 5.66 12.93
C ALA A 210 8.85 5.70 11.69
N TYR A 211 8.33 5.32 10.52
CA TYR A 211 9.04 5.45 9.24
C TYR A 211 9.44 6.90 8.95
N VAL A 212 8.48 7.82 9.00
CA VAL A 212 8.71 9.23 8.69
C VAL A 212 9.73 9.83 9.63
N MET A 213 9.62 9.58 10.93
CA MET A 213 10.56 10.11 11.94
C MET A 213 11.97 9.59 11.71
N VAL A 214 12.15 8.28 11.57
CA VAL A 214 13.48 7.67 11.41
C VAL A 214 14.12 8.13 10.10
N ILE A 215 13.41 8.08 8.99
CA ILE A 215 13.98 8.44 7.68
C ILE A 215 14.22 9.94 7.58
N ALA A 216 13.33 10.81 8.09
CA ALA A 216 13.54 12.26 8.08
C ALA A 216 14.76 12.68 8.90
N ILE A 217 15.03 12.01 10.02
CA ILE A 217 16.23 12.25 10.83
C ILE A 217 17.49 11.76 10.10
N LEU A 218 17.44 10.61 9.46
CA LEU A 218 18.60 10.02 8.78
C LEU A 218 18.98 10.74 7.48
N ILE A 219 18.03 11.28 6.72
CA ILE A 219 18.24 11.92 5.43
C ILE A 219 19.38 12.95 5.46
N PRO A 220 19.42 13.96 6.35
CA PRO A 220 20.43 15.00 6.29
C PRO A 220 21.83 14.48 6.55
N PHE A 221 22.00 13.57 7.50
CA PHE A 221 23.31 13.01 7.84
C PHE A 221 23.79 12.04 6.77
N TYR A 222 22.90 11.15 6.32
CA TYR A 222 23.24 10.14 5.35
C TYR A 222 23.60 10.74 3.98
N PHE A 223 22.77 11.64 3.44
CA PHE A 223 23.05 12.23 2.14
C PHE A 223 24.20 13.26 2.19
N ALA A 224 24.45 13.93 3.32
CA ALA A 224 25.66 14.73 3.49
C ALA A 224 26.92 13.85 3.41
N TRP A 225 26.90 12.67 4.04
CA TRP A 225 28.00 11.72 3.99
C TRP A 225 28.17 11.13 2.58
N VAL A 226 27.08 10.71 1.91
CA VAL A 226 27.14 10.14 0.55
C VAL A 226 27.66 11.17 -0.45
N ASP A 227 27.15 12.39 -0.43
CA ASP A 227 27.58 13.47 -1.33
C ASP A 227 29.06 13.82 -1.14
N LYS A 228 29.56 13.84 0.13
CA LYS A 228 30.98 14.04 0.44
C LYS A 228 31.85 12.91 -0.14
N ARG A 229 31.47 11.67 0.09
CA ARG A 229 32.16 10.48 -0.42
C ARG A 229 32.23 10.45 -1.97
N ASP A 230 31.12 10.82 -2.64
CA ASP A 230 31.06 10.84 -4.09
C ASP A 230 31.95 11.98 -4.68
N LYS A 231 32.05 13.12 -3.98
CA LYS A 231 32.95 14.22 -4.33
C LYS A 231 34.41 13.77 -4.23
N GLU A 232 34.79 13.07 -3.17
CA GLU A 232 36.14 12.53 -2.97
C GLU A 232 36.52 11.50 -4.05
N LYS A 233 35.55 10.77 -4.59
CA LYS A 233 35.74 9.80 -5.68
C LYS A 233 35.74 10.41 -7.08
N GLY A 234 35.63 11.74 -7.22
CA GLY A 234 35.61 12.42 -8.50
C GLY A 234 34.37 12.15 -9.37
N VAL A 235 33.27 11.61 -8.78
CA VAL A 235 32.00 11.39 -9.47
C VAL A 235 31.28 12.75 -9.55
N LEU A 236 31.68 13.58 -10.51
CA LEU A 236 31.12 14.91 -10.74
C LEU A 236 30.34 14.89 -12.06
N ASN A 237 29.03 14.97 -12.00
CA ASN A 237 28.15 15.41 -13.08
C ASN A 237 27.09 16.32 -12.47
N ASP A 238 27.41 17.61 -12.38
CA ASP A 238 26.58 18.62 -11.70
C ASP A 238 25.95 19.66 -12.64
N GLU A 239 26.16 19.55 -13.97
CA GLU A 239 25.51 20.44 -14.94
C GLU A 239 24.14 19.89 -15.32
N VAL A 240 23.10 20.46 -14.74
CA VAL A 240 21.72 20.13 -15.07
C VAL A 240 20.94 21.40 -15.35
N GLU A 241 20.26 21.43 -16.49
CA GLU A 241 19.26 22.46 -16.80
C GLU A 241 18.18 22.48 -15.70
N ILE A 242 17.95 23.65 -15.12
CA ILE A 242 16.92 23.85 -14.09
C ILE A 242 15.56 23.92 -14.82
N PRO A 243 14.67 22.93 -14.64
CA PRO A 243 13.33 23.01 -15.23
C PRO A 243 12.56 24.20 -14.67
N PRO A 244 11.75 24.91 -15.47
CA PRO A 244 10.97 26.05 -14.98
C PRO A 244 9.92 25.59 -13.97
N ILE A 245 9.79 26.33 -12.88
CA ILE A 245 8.71 26.14 -11.91
C ILE A 245 7.43 26.77 -12.48
N ILE A 246 6.48 25.92 -12.89
CA ILE A 246 5.23 26.37 -13.48
C ILE A 246 4.12 26.35 -12.42
N ASP A 247 3.52 27.52 -12.14
CA ASP A 247 2.30 27.58 -11.32
C ASP A 247 1.12 26.99 -12.11
N PRO A 248 0.45 25.95 -11.61
CA PRO A 248 -0.72 25.39 -12.28
C PRO A 248 -1.83 26.44 -12.41
N LYS A 249 -2.36 26.61 -13.63
CA LYS A 249 -3.41 27.59 -13.95
C LYS A 249 -4.77 27.13 -13.41
N CYS A 250 -4.94 27.15 -12.07
CA CYS A 250 -6.24 26.89 -11.44
C CYS A 250 -6.39 27.74 -10.15
N PRO A 251 -7.62 28.01 -9.69
CA PRO A 251 -7.88 28.77 -8.48
C PRO A 251 -7.25 28.13 -7.25
N THR A 252 -6.82 28.96 -6.29
CA THR A 252 -6.15 28.48 -5.07
C THR A 252 -7.04 27.55 -4.23
N PHE A 253 -8.35 27.77 -4.18
CA PHE A 253 -9.26 26.93 -3.39
C PHE A 253 -9.38 25.48 -3.89
N TYR A 254 -8.90 25.17 -5.10
CA TYR A 254 -8.86 23.79 -5.63
C TYR A 254 -7.98 22.88 -4.79
N ILE A 255 -7.08 23.41 -3.98
CA ILE A 255 -6.27 22.63 -3.02
C ILE A 255 -7.14 21.85 -2.02
N LEU A 256 -8.39 22.24 -1.80
CA LEU A 256 -9.31 21.56 -0.89
C LEU A 256 -9.93 20.31 -1.51
N PHE A 257 -10.06 20.26 -2.84
CA PHE A 257 -10.75 19.15 -3.51
C PHE A 257 -10.12 17.79 -3.26
N PRO A 258 -8.80 17.60 -3.39
CA PRO A 258 -8.18 16.30 -3.13
C PRO A 258 -8.42 15.77 -1.71
N TRP A 259 -8.71 16.64 -0.73
CA TRP A 259 -8.99 16.26 0.66
C TRP A 259 -10.43 15.77 0.90
N LEU A 260 -11.37 16.09 0.00
CA LEU A 260 -12.81 15.82 0.22
C LEU A 260 -13.12 14.38 0.64
N PRO A 261 -12.67 13.32 -0.06
CA PRO A 261 -12.99 11.96 0.35
C PRO A 261 -12.41 11.61 1.72
N VAL A 262 -11.20 12.10 2.02
CA VAL A 262 -10.53 11.87 3.32
C VAL A 262 -11.32 12.55 4.43
N VAL A 263 -11.72 13.80 4.23
CA VAL A 263 -12.54 14.56 5.20
C VAL A 263 -13.87 13.87 5.44
N PHE A 264 -14.57 13.45 4.37
CA PHE A 264 -15.85 12.73 4.50
C PHE A 264 -15.70 11.43 5.28
N LEU A 265 -14.67 10.64 5.01
CA LEU A 265 -14.41 9.39 5.71
C LEU A 265 -14.08 9.63 7.20
N PHE A 266 -13.31 10.65 7.53
CA PHE A 266 -13.04 11.00 8.93
C PHE A 266 -14.28 11.51 9.63
N ILE A 267 -15.08 12.39 9.02
CA ILE A 267 -16.37 12.85 9.56
C ILE A 267 -17.27 11.63 9.82
N ALA A 268 -17.41 10.75 8.82
CA ALA A 268 -18.24 9.57 8.95
C ALA A 268 -17.77 8.65 10.10
N TYR A 269 -16.47 8.45 10.23
CA TYR A 269 -15.89 7.64 11.32
C TYR A 269 -16.15 8.23 12.69
N PHE A 270 -15.93 9.55 12.89
CA PHE A 270 -16.10 10.19 14.18
C PHE A 270 -17.58 10.38 14.58
N PHE A 271 -18.45 10.63 13.61
CA PHE A 271 -19.88 10.77 13.84
C PHE A 271 -20.67 9.47 13.68
N THR A 272 -19.97 8.33 13.52
CA THR A 272 -20.59 7.00 13.34
C THR A 272 -21.60 6.92 12.18
N ILE A 273 -21.39 7.71 11.14
CA ILE A 273 -22.18 7.70 9.92
C ILE A 273 -21.70 6.53 9.03
N LYS A 274 -22.66 5.74 8.51
CA LYS A 274 -22.32 4.68 7.55
C LYS A 274 -22.02 5.29 6.20
N LEU A 275 -20.72 5.46 5.90
CA LEU A 275 -20.24 5.98 4.64
C LEU A 275 -19.06 5.12 4.19
N ASP A 276 -19.21 4.45 3.05
CA ASP A 276 -18.14 3.68 2.43
C ASP A 276 -17.25 4.55 1.53
N VAL A 277 -16.08 4.03 1.18
CA VAL A 277 -15.07 4.77 0.39
C VAL A 277 -15.56 5.09 -1.03
N VAL A 278 -16.35 4.21 -1.65
CA VAL A 278 -16.90 4.42 -3.01
C VAL A 278 -17.85 5.61 -3.00
N THR A 279 -18.79 5.61 -2.05
CA THR A 279 -19.76 6.70 -1.87
C THR A 279 -19.05 8.02 -1.54
N ALA A 280 -18.03 8.01 -0.68
CA ALA A 280 -17.23 9.21 -0.37
C ALA A 280 -16.54 9.78 -1.61
N ASN A 281 -15.97 8.92 -2.48
CA ASN A 281 -15.33 9.36 -3.72
C ASN A 281 -16.35 9.94 -4.72
N PHE A 282 -17.49 9.25 -4.95
CA PHE A 282 -18.52 9.74 -5.89
C PHE A 282 -19.19 11.01 -5.38
N LEU A 283 -19.44 11.13 -4.08
CA LEU A 283 -19.94 12.38 -3.49
C LEU A 283 -18.94 13.53 -3.71
N SER A 284 -17.65 13.27 -3.52
CA SER A 284 -16.59 14.25 -3.77
C SER A 284 -16.53 14.66 -5.24
N ILE A 285 -16.61 13.69 -6.17
CA ILE A 285 -16.68 13.98 -7.63
C ILE A 285 -17.88 14.85 -7.94
N SER A 286 -19.06 14.51 -7.40
CA SER A 286 -20.30 15.26 -7.64
C SER A 286 -20.19 16.70 -7.16
N LEU A 287 -19.62 16.94 -5.96
CA LEU A 287 -19.38 18.29 -5.44
C LEU A 287 -18.42 19.08 -6.33
N VAL A 288 -17.33 18.46 -6.78
CA VAL A 288 -16.39 19.12 -7.69
C VAL A 288 -17.02 19.41 -9.04
N PHE A 289 -17.85 18.49 -9.57
CA PHE A 289 -18.62 18.74 -10.81
C PHE A 289 -19.56 19.94 -10.67
N LEU A 290 -20.24 20.08 -9.53
CA LEU A 290 -21.10 21.24 -9.29
C LEU A 290 -20.30 22.56 -9.30
N VAL A 291 -19.11 22.57 -8.70
CA VAL A 291 -18.23 23.75 -8.69
C VAL A 291 -17.68 24.04 -10.09
N GLU A 292 -17.23 23.02 -10.83
CA GLU A 292 -16.76 23.17 -12.22
C GLU A 292 -17.89 23.65 -13.14
N PHE A 293 -19.13 23.14 -12.98
CA PHE A 293 -20.28 23.60 -13.71
C PHE A 293 -20.62 25.05 -13.39
N ALA A 294 -20.69 25.41 -12.12
CA ALA A 294 -20.95 26.79 -11.71
C ALA A 294 -19.94 27.79 -12.29
N ARG A 295 -18.67 27.34 -12.39
CA ARG A 295 -17.56 28.17 -12.88
C ARG A 295 -17.52 28.28 -14.41
N HIS A 296 -17.71 27.17 -15.11
CA HIS A 296 -17.54 27.11 -16.56
C HIS A 296 -18.87 27.17 -17.33
N ARG A 297 -19.99 26.86 -16.68
CA ARG A 297 -21.35 26.80 -17.27
C ARG A 297 -21.42 25.96 -18.54
N ASN A 298 -20.62 24.90 -18.64
CA ASN A 298 -20.51 24.06 -19.81
C ASN A 298 -20.72 22.58 -19.42
N ALA A 299 -21.94 22.06 -19.65
CA ALA A 299 -22.31 20.69 -19.37
C ALA A 299 -21.56 19.66 -20.27
N ARG A 300 -21.21 20.06 -21.52
CA ARG A 300 -20.46 19.17 -22.42
C ARG A 300 -19.08 18.85 -21.87
N LYS A 301 -18.40 19.85 -21.28
CA LYS A 301 -17.10 19.65 -20.61
C LYS A 301 -17.21 18.64 -19.48
N LEU A 302 -18.28 18.68 -18.66
CA LEU A 302 -18.47 17.69 -17.59
C LEU A 302 -18.62 16.26 -18.12
N GLY A 303 -19.24 16.09 -19.30
CA GLY A 303 -19.29 14.80 -19.98
C GLY A 303 -17.91 14.29 -20.40
N GLU A 304 -17.06 15.19 -20.89
CA GLU A 304 -15.66 14.88 -21.22
C GLU A 304 -14.85 14.55 -19.95
N ASP A 305 -15.02 15.30 -18.88
CA ASP A 305 -14.40 15.06 -17.57
C ASP A 305 -14.83 13.70 -16.97
N MET A 306 -16.10 13.30 -17.13
CA MET A 306 -16.59 11.98 -16.73
C MET A 306 -15.83 10.85 -17.45
N MET A 307 -15.50 11.04 -18.74
CA MET A 307 -14.71 10.07 -19.49
C MET A 307 -13.27 9.93 -18.96
N VAL A 308 -12.69 11.00 -18.40
CA VAL A 308 -11.38 10.92 -17.73
C VAL A 308 -11.45 9.99 -16.51
N ILE A 309 -12.52 10.13 -15.71
CA ILE A 309 -12.76 9.28 -14.53
C ILE A 309 -12.91 7.81 -14.94
N LEU A 310 -13.78 7.53 -15.90
CA LEU A 310 -14.09 6.17 -16.35
C LEU A 310 -12.87 5.48 -16.99
N LYS A 311 -12.08 6.21 -17.80
CA LYS A 311 -10.83 5.69 -18.37
C LYS A 311 -9.84 5.32 -17.27
N ALA A 312 -9.65 6.17 -16.26
CA ALA A 312 -8.77 5.87 -15.15
C ALA A 312 -9.24 4.67 -14.33
N MET A 313 -10.57 4.51 -14.12
CA MET A 313 -11.13 3.32 -13.49
C MET A 313 -10.82 2.05 -14.31
N ALA A 314 -10.95 2.11 -15.64
CA ALA A 314 -10.63 1.00 -16.54
C ALA A 314 -9.13 0.65 -16.55
N GLU A 315 -8.24 1.65 -16.53
CA GLU A 315 -6.79 1.44 -16.45
C GLU A 315 -6.40 0.74 -15.13
N ILE A 316 -7.01 1.11 -14.02
CA ILE A 316 -6.79 0.46 -12.73
C ILE A 316 -7.40 -0.93 -12.68
N PHE A 317 -8.53 -1.18 -13.33
CA PHE A 317 -9.04 -2.52 -13.49
C PHE A 317 -7.99 -3.44 -14.14
N ILE A 318 -7.40 -3.00 -15.26
CA ILE A 318 -6.39 -3.77 -16.00
C ILE A 318 -5.11 -3.97 -15.17
N SER A 319 -4.61 -2.90 -14.54
CA SER A 319 -3.27 -2.91 -13.92
C SER A 319 -3.23 -3.38 -12.47
N VAL A 320 -4.35 -3.30 -11.75
CA VAL A 320 -4.40 -3.59 -10.30
C VAL A 320 -5.45 -4.65 -9.99
N VAL A 321 -6.73 -4.41 -10.32
CA VAL A 321 -7.82 -5.29 -9.91
C VAL A 321 -7.68 -6.69 -10.51
N SER A 322 -7.27 -6.78 -11.77
CA SER A 322 -7.00 -8.06 -12.44
C SER A 322 -5.88 -8.84 -11.75
N ILE A 323 -4.83 -8.16 -11.25
CA ILE A 323 -3.76 -8.81 -10.48
C ILE A 323 -4.30 -9.31 -9.14
N ILE A 324 -5.13 -8.53 -8.44
CA ILE A 324 -5.74 -8.92 -7.15
C ILE A 324 -6.57 -10.19 -7.33
N ILE A 325 -7.36 -10.27 -8.40
CA ILE A 325 -8.18 -11.43 -8.72
C ILE A 325 -7.29 -12.64 -9.03
N ALA A 326 -6.33 -12.50 -9.93
CA ALA A 326 -5.44 -13.58 -10.34
C ALA A 326 -4.59 -14.12 -9.19
N ALA A 327 -4.02 -13.22 -8.38
CA ALA A 327 -3.27 -13.58 -7.18
C ALA A 327 -4.17 -14.25 -6.12
N GLY A 328 -5.46 -13.90 -6.07
CA GLY A 328 -6.44 -14.58 -5.22
C GLY A 328 -6.65 -16.04 -5.60
N VAL A 329 -6.69 -16.35 -6.89
CA VAL A 329 -6.80 -17.73 -7.41
C VAL A 329 -5.52 -18.51 -7.08
N PHE A 330 -4.35 -17.92 -7.29
CA PHE A 330 -3.07 -18.51 -6.94
C PHE A 330 -2.95 -18.79 -5.43
N ALA A 331 -3.28 -17.80 -4.59
CA ALA A 331 -3.22 -17.95 -3.15
C ALA A 331 -4.10 -19.08 -2.62
N GLU A 332 -5.32 -19.25 -3.19
CA GLU A 332 -6.19 -20.37 -2.82
C GLU A 332 -5.60 -21.72 -3.22
N GLY A 333 -5.00 -21.81 -4.41
CA GLY A 333 -4.27 -23.01 -4.84
C GLY A 333 -3.13 -23.38 -3.87
N ILE A 334 -2.34 -22.37 -3.42
CA ILE A 334 -1.29 -22.54 -2.41
C ILE A 334 -1.88 -23.01 -1.07
N LYS A 335 -3.00 -22.44 -0.62
CA LYS A 335 -3.68 -22.83 0.64
C LYS A 335 -4.17 -24.28 0.56
N ALA A 336 -4.79 -24.67 -0.57
CA ALA A 336 -5.32 -26.00 -0.79
C ALA A 336 -4.23 -27.09 -0.74
N LEU A 337 -2.99 -26.78 -1.14
CA LEU A 337 -1.83 -27.69 -1.00
C LEU A 337 -1.44 -27.95 0.46
N GLY A 338 -1.86 -27.12 1.42
CA GLY A 338 -1.62 -27.31 2.85
C GLY A 338 -0.21 -27.00 3.34
N GLY A 339 0.76 -26.69 2.47
CA GLY A 339 2.15 -26.41 2.84
C GLY A 339 2.30 -25.21 3.75
N VAL A 340 1.51 -24.14 3.54
CA VAL A 340 1.47 -22.96 4.41
C VAL A 340 1.02 -23.33 5.82
N ASN A 341 0.03 -24.24 5.93
CA ASN A 341 -0.47 -24.73 7.20
C ASN A 341 0.61 -25.48 8.00
N ILE A 342 1.42 -26.27 7.31
CA ILE A 342 2.50 -27.02 7.94
C ILE A 342 3.62 -26.09 8.38
N LEU A 343 4.00 -25.11 7.54
CA LEU A 343 4.99 -24.09 7.89
C LEU A 343 4.54 -23.25 9.08
N ALA A 344 3.27 -22.79 9.10
CA ALA A 344 2.72 -22.05 10.22
C ALA A 344 2.71 -22.86 11.51
N ASN A 345 2.39 -24.17 11.45
CA ASN A 345 2.45 -25.06 12.61
C ASN A 345 3.90 -25.27 13.08
N ALA A 346 4.86 -25.42 12.15
CA ALA A 346 6.27 -25.54 12.51
C ALA A 346 6.79 -24.28 13.23
N VAL A 347 6.41 -23.11 12.74
CA VAL A 347 6.78 -21.83 13.36
C VAL A 347 6.07 -21.65 14.72
N SER A 348 4.79 -22.03 14.85
CA SER A 348 4.06 -21.96 16.12
C SER A 348 4.68 -22.89 17.18
N ASN A 349 5.19 -24.06 16.77
CA ASN A 349 5.89 -24.98 17.67
C ASN A 349 7.25 -24.45 18.15
N LEU A 350 7.92 -23.59 17.35
CA LEU A 350 9.13 -22.87 17.80
C LEU A 350 8.80 -21.78 18.83
N GLY A 351 7.55 -21.31 18.86
CA GLY A 351 7.06 -20.29 19.78
C GLY A 351 6.30 -20.83 20.99
N THR A 352 6.43 -22.11 21.37
CA THR A 352 5.80 -22.66 22.58
C THR A 352 6.64 -22.36 23.83
N GLY A 353 5.97 -21.95 24.91
CA GLY A 353 6.61 -21.64 26.20
C GLY A 353 7.08 -20.17 26.30
N ASN A 354 8.10 -19.92 27.11
CA ASN A 354 8.63 -18.57 27.41
C ASN A 354 9.18 -17.81 26.19
N PHE A 355 9.33 -18.45 25.02
CA PHE A 355 9.86 -17.87 23.79
C PHE A 355 8.80 -17.66 22.70
N ALA A 356 7.51 -17.73 22.99
CA ALA A 356 6.42 -17.51 22.02
C ALA A 356 6.55 -16.17 21.29
N TRP A 357 7.00 -15.12 21.98
CA TRP A 357 7.26 -13.79 21.41
C TRP A 357 8.33 -13.80 20.31
N PHE A 358 9.36 -14.64 20.46
CA PHE A 358 10.44 -14.77 19.46
C PHE A 358 9.92 -15.41 18.16
N GLY A 359 9.06 -16.43 18.28
CA GLY A 359 8.39 -17.05 17.13
C GLY A 359 7.55 -16.04 16.34
N ILE A 360 6.79 -15.16 17.02
CA ILE A 360 6.00 -14.09 16.38
C ILE A 360 6.93 -13.09 15.67
N LEU A 361 7.96 -12.59 16.36
CA LEU A 361 8.93 -11.64 15.79
C LEU A 361 9.61 -12.23 14.54
N LEU A 362 10.10 -13.46 14.64
CA LEU A 362 10.78 -14.15 13.55
C LEU A 362 9.86 -14.35 12.35
N SER A 363 8.61 -14.72 12.58
CA SER A 363 7.62 -14.92 11.52
C SER A 363 7.28 -13.61 10.80
N ILE A 364 7.06 -12.52 11.56
CA ILE A 364 6.85 -11.18 10.99
C ILE A 364 8.07 -10.79 10.14
N ALA A 365 9.28 -10.98 10.64
CA ALA A 365 10.51 -10.65 9.94
C ALA A 365 10.66 -11.45 8.65
N ILE A 366 10.54 -12.79 8.71
CA ILE A 366 10.69 -13.67 7.54
C ILE A 366 9.70 -13.30 6.44
N LEU A 367 8.41 -13.17 6.77
CA LEU A 367 7.38 -12.84 5.78
C LEU A 367 7.57 -11.44 5.20
N SER A 368 7.91 -10.47 6.03
CA SER A 368 8.19 -9.11 5.58
C SER A 368 9.39 -9.04 4.64
N PHE A 369 10.50 -9.68 4.97
CA PHE A 369 11.68 -9.74 4.10
C PHE A 369 11.41 -10.53 2.82
N LEU A 370 10.65 -11.63 2.89
CA LEU A 370 10.25 -12.38 1.70
C LEU A 370 9.47 -11.49 0.73
N VAL A 371 8.48 -10.75 1.21
CA VAL A 371 7.68 -9.86 0.36
C VAL A 371 8.50 -8.68 -0.13
N TYR A 372 9.38 -8.12 0.69
CA TYR A 372 10.33 -7.07 0.27
C TYR A 372 11.15 -7.53 -0.94
N PHE A 373 11.84 -8.67 -0.84
CA PHE A 373 12.66 -9.21 -1.93
C PHE A 373 11.83 -9.61 -3.14
N ALA A 374 10.67 -10.25 -2.94
CA ALA A 374 9.75 -10.54 -4.02
C ALA A 374 9.36 -9.26 -4.78
N THR A 375 9.09 -8.18 -4.07
CA THR A 375 8.74 -6.89 -4.67
C THR A 375 9.91 -6.26 -5.42
N VAL A 376 11.12 -6.31 -4.86
CA VAL A 376 12.34 -5.84 -5.56
C VAL A 376 12.49 -6.51 -6.93
N ILE A 377 12.26 -7.81 -6.96
CA ILE A 377 12.36 -8.65 -8.15
C ILE A 377 11.21 -8.38 -9.14
N MET A 378 9.97 -8.29 -8.64
CA MET A 378 8.77 -8.13 -9.46
C MET A 378 8.56 -6.68 -9.94
N GLY A 379 9.13 -5.69 -9.27
CA GLY A 379 8.92 -4.27 -9.54
C GLY A 379 7.53 -3.75 -9.16
N SER A 380 6.68 -4.60 -8.60
CA SER A 380 5.29 -4.28 -8.26
C SER A 380 4.96 -4.67 -6.82
N GLY A 381 4.79 -3.66 -5.95
CA GLY A 381 4.36 -3.89 -4.56
C GLY A 381 2.99 -4.55 -4.48
N ILE A 382 2.06 -4.12 -5.33
CA ILE A 382 0.69 -4.67 -5.37
C ILE A 382 0.71 -6.16 -5.71
N ALA A 383 1.50 -6.58 -6.71
CA ALA A 383 1.58 -7.98 -7.12
C ALA A 383 2.17 -8.86 -6.00
N ALA A 384 3.28 -8.44 -5.38
CA ALA A 384 3.91 -9.18 -4.30
C ALA A 384 3.02 -9.21 -3.03
N PHE A 385 2.42 -8.07 -2.66
CA PHE A 385 1.52 -8.00 -1.52
C PHE A 385 0.32 -8.94 -1.70
N ASN A 386 -0.29 -8.98 -2.89
CA ASN A 386 -1.42 -9.85 -3.16
C ASN A 386 -1.03 -11.34 -3.22
N ALA A 387 0.16 -11.66 -3.71
CA ALA A 387 0.64 -13.05 -3.78
C ALA A 387 0.85 -13.65 -2.38
N PHE A 388 1.40 -12.88 -1.46
CA PHE A 388 1.83 -13.38 -0.14
C PHE A 388 0.97 -12.86 1.02
N GLY A 389 0.41 -11.66 0.91
CA GLY A 389 -0.39 -11.03 1.98
C GLY A 389 -1.65 -11.83 2.33
N LYS A 390 -2.28 -12.48 1.34
CA LYS A 390 -3.47 -13.33 1.56
C LYS A 390 -3.20 -14.58 2.40
N LEU A 391 -1.95 -14.98 2.55
CA LEU A 391 -1.54 -16.10 3.41
C LEU A 391 -1.30 -15.66 4.87
N ALA A 392 -1.06 -14.38 5.08
CA ALA A 392 -0.70 -13.82 6.38
C ALA A 392 -1.79 -13.96 7.46
N PRO A 393 -3.11 -13.78 7.17
CA PRO A 393 -4.16 -13.96 8.16
C PRO A 393 -4.20 -15.37 8.76
N ASP A 394 -3.99 -16.41 7.95
CA ASP A 394 -4.01 -17.79 8.41
C ASP A 394 -2.83 -18.10 9.33
N ILE A 395 -1.65 -17.56 9.00
CA ILE A 395 -0.44 -17.69 9.82
C ILE A 395 -0.62 -16.98 11.16
N ALA A 396 -1.12 -15.73 11.13
CA ALA A 396 -1.39 -14.95 12.34
C ALA A 396 -2.37 -15.66 13.29
N THR A 397 -3.47 -16.18 12.74
CA THR A 397 -4.51 -16.90 13.51
C THR A 397 -3.92 -18.14 14.19
N LYS A 398 -3.04 -18.89 13.52
CA LYS A 398 -2.37 -20.06 14.10
C LYS A 398 -1.38 -19.72 15.20
N LEU A 399 -0.74 -18.56 15.11
CA LEU A 399 0.15 -18.02 16.15
C LEU A 399 -0.62 -17.34 17.31
N GLY A 400 -1.97 -17.35 17.25
CA GLY A 400 -2.82 -16.74 18.27
C GLY A 400 -2.78 -15.22 18.31
N VAL A 401 -2.41 -14.56 17.20
CA VAL A 401 -2.35 -13.10 17.07
C VAL A 401 -3.33 -12.59 16.01
N ALA A 402 -3.69 -11.32 16.09
CA ALA A 402 -4.63 -10.73 15.14
C ALA A 402 -4.03 -10.66 13.72
N PRO A 403 -4.81 -10.93 12.67
CA PRO A 403 -4.35 -10.92 11.28
C PRO A 403 -3.62 -9.64 10.86
N ILE A 404 -4.04 -8.48 11.37
CA ILE A 404 -3.41 -7.17 11.06
C ILE A 404 -1.93 -7.13 11.45
N THR A 405 -1.51 -7.87 12.49
CA THR A 405 -0.13 -7.95 12.96
C THR A 405 0.84 -8.46 11.89
N PHE A 406 0.36 -9.29 10.97
CA PHE A 406 1.14 -9.83 9.88
C PHE A 406 0.88 -9.12 8.55
N VAL A 407 -0.37 -8.77 8.27
CA VAL A 407 -0.73 -8.15 6.98
C VAL A 407 -0.15 -6.74 6.86
N LEU A 408 -0.18 -5.94 7.93
CA LEU A 408 0.37 -4.58 7.93
C LEU A 408 1.88 -4.53 7.63
N PRO A 409 2.77 -5.27 8.35
CA PRO A 409 4.20 -5.23 8.04
C PRO A 409 4.53 -5.77 6.64
N ILE A 410 3.76 -6.70 6.11
CA ILE A 410 3.91 -7.23 4.75
C ILE A 410 3.50 -6.17 3.72
N GLU A 411 2.43 -5.42 3.96
CA GLU A 411 2.01 -4.30 3.10
C GLU A 411 3.12 -3.25 3.03
N ILE A 412 3.63 -2.79 4.16
CA ILE A 412 4.74 -1.82 4.23
C ILE A 412 6.00 -2.38 3.57
N ALA A 413 6.33 -3.65 3.78
CA ALA A 413 7.46 -4.31 3.15
C ALA A 413 7.36 -4.29 1.61
N SER A 414 6.15 -4.48 1.07
CA SER A 414 5.88 -4.39 -0.37
C SER A 414 6.13 -2.99 -0.91
N CYS A 415 5.78 -1.97 -0.17
CA CYS A 415 6.03 -0.57 -0.52
C CYS A 415 7.53 -0.24 -0.55
N LEU A 416 8.27 -0.66 0.49
CA LEU A 416 9.71 -0.47 0.58
C LEU A 416 10.47 -1.25 -0.51
N GLY A 417 10.06 -2.50 -0.79
CA GLY A 417 10.62 -3.30 -1.88
C GLY A 417 10.41 -2.68 -3.25
N ARG A 418 9.26 -2.04 -3.50
CA ARG A 418 8.99 -1.30 -4.73
C ARG A 418 9.95 -0.12 -4.90
N ALA A 419 10.25 0.61 -3.83
CA ALA A 419 11.20 1.70 -3.87
C ALA A 419 12.67 1.22 -4.04
N ALA A 420 12.96 -0.04 -3.73
CA ALA A 420 14.24 -0.69 -3.95
C ALA A 420 14.34 -1.45 -5.28
N SER A 421 13.33 -1.39 -6.14
CA SER A 421 13.30 -2.14 -7.40
C SER A 421 13.76 -1.30 -8.59
N PRO A 422 14.79 -1.74 -9.36
CA PRO A 422 15.26 -1.02 -10.55
C PRO A 422 14.25 -1.00 -11.70
N ILE A 423 13.27 -1.89 -11.67
CA ILE A 423 12.24 -2.02 -12.71
C ILE A 423 10.89 -1.41 -12.29
N ALA A 424 10.80 -0.84 -11.10
CA ALA A 424 9.58 -0.15 -10.66
C ALA A 424 9.37 1.15 -11.47
N GLY A 425 8.16 1.36 -11.98
CA GLY A 425 7.84 2.49 -12.86
C GLY A 425 8.16 3.86 -12.25
N GLY A 426 7.96 4.04 -10.94
CA GLY A 426 8.34 5.26 -10.24
C GLY A 426 9.84 5.51 -10.23
N ILE A 427 10.66 4.48 -10.00
CA ILE A 427 12.12 4.57 -9.99
C ILE A 427 12.65 4.85 -11.42
N ILE A 428 12.08 4.18 -12.44
CA ILE A 428 12.43 4.44 -13.84
C ILE A 428 12.12 5.90 -14.22
N ALA A 429 10.95 6.42 -13.79
CA ALA A 429 10.57 7.81 -14.05
C ALA A 429 11.54 8.81 -13.40
N LEU A 430 11.90 8.59 -12.12
CA LEU A 430 12.89 9.40 -11.40
C LEU A 430 14.27 9.37 -12.10
N ALA A 431 14.72 8.18 -12.49
CA ALA A 431 16.00 7.96 -13.14
C ALA A 431 16.07 8.65 -14.52
N GLY A 432 15.03 8.49 -15.34
CA GLY A 432 14.92 9.13 -16.64
C GLY A 432 14.90 10.65 -16.57
N PHE A 433 14.16 11.21 -15.59
CA PHE A 433 14.10 12.66 -15.42
C PHE A 433 15.43 13.28 -14.96
N ALA A 434 16.09 12.62 -14.00
CA ALA A 434 17.38 13.09 -13.48
C ALA A 434 18.59 12.67 -14.37
N LYS A 435 18.35 11.95 -15.48
CA LYS A 435 19.38 11.41 -16.39
C LYS A 435 20.42 10.54 -15.65
N VAL A 436 19.99 9.71 -14.73
CA VAL A 436 20.81 8.77 -13.95
C VAL A 436 20.34 7.33 -14.14
N ALA A 437 21.17 6.34 -13.84
CA ALA A 437 20.73 4.95 -13.89
C ALA A 437 19.82 4.60 -12.70
N PRO A 438 18.74 3.83 -12.90
CA PRO A 438 17.86 3.36 -11.79
C PRO A 438 18.65 2.70 -10.66
N MET A 439 19.68 1.92 -11.00
CA MET A 439 20.53 1.22 -10.05
C MET A 439 21.33 2.20 -9.16
N ASP A 440 21.67 3.39 -9.64
CA ASP A 440 22.39 4.38 -8.83
C ASP A 440 21.49 4.99 -7.76
N ILE A 441 20.19 5.17 -8.03
CA ILE A 441 19.19 5.56 -7.03
C ILE A 441 19.13 4.47 -5.97
N ILE A 442 18.94 3.20 -6.38
CA ILE A 442 18.76 2.07 -5.47
C ILE A 442 19.97 1.87 -4.57
N LYS A 443 21.18 1.86 -5.11
CA LYS A 443 22.41 1.71 -4.32
C LYS A 443 22.51 2.75 -3.19
N ARG A 444 22.00 3.97 -3.42
CA ARG A 444 22.00 5.03 -2.42
C ARG A 444 20.83 4.95 -1.44
N THR A 445 19.68 4.45 -1.85
CA THR A 445 18.48 4.40 -0.99
C THR A 445 18.35 3.11 -0.21
N THR A 446 18.89 1.99 -0.70
CA THR A 446 18.78 0.67 -0.06
C THR A 446 19.19 0.65 1.42
N PRO A 447 20.26 1.30 1.89
CA PRO A 447 20.60 1.30 3.31
C PRO A 447 19.48 1.92 4.17
N LEU A 448 18.88 3.02 3.71
CA LEU A 448 17.75 3.66 4.41
C LEU A 448 16.48 2.80 4.35
N LEU A 449 16.21 2.13 3.23
CA LEU A 449 15.07 1.23 3.08
C LEU A 449 15.20 -0.03 3.94
N LEU A 450 16.41 -0.55 4.13
CA LEU A 450 16.65 -1.67 5.04
C LEU A 450 16.47 -1.25 6.51
N ILE A 451 16.92 -0.06 6.89
CA ILE A 451 16.63 0.50 8.23
C ILE A 451 15.11 0.66 8.41
N ALA A 452 14.42 1.21 7.40
CA ALA A 452 12.97 1.32 7.42
C ALA A 452 12.28 -0.04 7.57
N MET A 453 12.82 -1.09 6.93
CA MET A 453 12.33 -2.46 7.05
C MET A 453 12.47 -3.00 8.47
N LEU A 454 13.60 -2.76 9.12
CA LEU A 454 13.80 -3.13 10.54
C LEU A 454 12.83 -2.38 11.45
N VAL A 455 12.66 -1.07 11.24
CA VAL A 455 11.67 -0.26 11.98
C VAL A 455 10.26 -0.82 11.80
N ASN A 456 9.87 -1.18 10.56
CA ASN A 456 8.58 -1.79 10.28
C ASN A 456 8.35 -3.07 11.09
N VAL A 457 9.32 -4.00 11.10
CA VAL A 457 9.24 -5.25 11.87
C VAL A 457 9.14 -4.98 13.36
N LEU A 458 9.95 -4.07 13.90
CA LEU A 458 9.93 -3.72 15.32
C LEU A 458 8.60 -3.06 15.75
N VAL A 459 8.06 -2.15 14.95
CA VAL A 459 6.77 -1.52 15.24
C VAL A 459 5.64 -2.54 15.18
N ALA A 460 5.63 -3.42 14.17
CA ALA A 460 4.63 -4.47 14.06
C ALA A 460 4.68 -5.43 15.26
N PHE A 461 5.89 -5.80 15.70
CA PHE A 461 6.08 -6.61 16.89
C PHE A 461 5.62 -5.90 18.17
N TYR A 462 5.95 -4.61 18.32
CA TYR A 462 5.50 -3.80 19.44
C TYR A 462 3.96 -3.71 19.48
N LEU A 463 3.32 -3.46 18.35
CA LEU A 463 1.85 -3.45 18.25
C LEU A 463 1.23 -4.80 18.60
N ALA A 464 1.87 -5.91 18.22
CA ALA A 464 1.43 -7.25 18.59
C ALA A 464 1.45 -7.49 20.10
N GLN A 465 2.42 -6.89 20.81
CA GLN A 465 2.57 -7.07 22.26
C GLN A 465 1.70 -6.13 23.09
N THR A 466 1.52 -4.89 22.65
CA THR A 466 0.98 -3.82 23.49
C THR A 466 -0.45 -3.41 23.18
N ASN A 467 -0.99 -3.71 21.98
CA ASN A 467 -2.32 -3.29 21.62
C ASN A 467 -3.38 -4.28 22.16
N PRO A 468 -4.20 -3.90 23.16
CA PRO A 468 -5.20 -4.78 23.76
C PRO A 468 -6.28 -5.24 22.78
N LEU A 469 -6.58 -4.46 21.73
CA LEU A 469 -7.51 -4.84 20.66
C LEU A 469 -7.03 -6.06 19.86
N LEU A 470 -5.73 -6.32 19.85
CA LEU A 470 -5.14 -7.51 19.24
C LEU A 470 -5.34 -8.77 20.09
N LYS A 471 -5.46 -8.62 21.42
CA LYS A 471 -5.71 -9.73 22.35
C LYS A 471 -7.20 -10.12 22.40
N GLU A 472 -8.11 -9.15 22.28
CA GLU A 472 -9.56 -9.38 22.37
C GLU A 472 -10.16 -10.04 21.12
N GLN A 473 -9.60 -9.87 19.93
CA GLN A 473 -10.11 -10.55 18.72
C GLN A 473 -9.99 -12.08 18.82
N ASN A 474 -9.08 -12.60 19.64
CA ASN A 474 -8.98 -14.04 19.89
C ASN A 474 -10.00 -14.54 20.93
N THR A 475 -10.47 -13.68 21.84
CA THR A 475 -11.46 -14.02 22.88
C THR A 475 -12.89 -13.80 22.40
N THR A 476 -13.12 -12.94 21.41
CA THR A 476 -14.48 -12.51 21.00
C THR A 476 -15.20 -13.49 20.07
N LYS A 477 -14.56 -14.54 19.57
CA LYS A 477 -15.31 -15.68 19.01
C LYS A 477 -16.19 -16.37 20.07
N ILE A 478 -15.91 -16.15 21.34
CA ILE A 478 -16.68 -16.67 22.51
C ILE A 478 -17.60 -15.61 23.12
N ALA A 479 -17.37 -14.31 22.91
CA ALA A 479 -18.03 -13.21 23.61
C ALA A 479 -18.92 -12.29 22.75
N VAL A 480 -19.30 -12.67 21.53
CA VAL A 480 -20.17 -11.87 20.62
C VAL A 480 -21.62 -11.72 21.16
N SER A 481 -21.96 -12.35 22.29
CA SER A 481 -23.33 -12.22 22.87
C SER A 481 -23.50 -11.18 23.98
N LEU A 482 -22.44 -10.53 24.45
CA LEU A 482 -22.55 -9.60 25.60
C LEU A 482 -21.73 -8.30 25.36
N ASN A 483 -22.43 -7.21 25.09
CA ASN A 483 -22.06 -5.82 25.36
C ASN A 483 -21.57 -4.88 24.25
N ASN A 484 -22.50 -4.49 23.39
CA ASN A 484 -22.41 -3.26 22.57
C ASN A 484 -22.46 -1.94 23.39
N LYS A 485 -22.65 -1.98 24.70
CA LYS A 485 -22.85 -0.78 25.54
C LYS A 485 -21.54 -0.14 26.06
N TYR A 486 -20.46 -0.89 26.24
CA TYR A 486 -19.21 -0.38 26.81
C TYR A 486 -18.23 0.21 25.79
N LEU A 487 -18.28 -0.20 24.51
CA LEU A 487 -17.42 0.35 23.46
C LEU A 487 -17.74 1.83 23.13
N LEU A 488 -19.00 2.23 23.24
CA LEU A 488 -19.44 3.63 23.04
C LEU A 488 -18.94 4.57 24.15
N PHE A 489 -18.80 4.10 25.38
CA PHE A 489 -18.36 4.93 26.51
C PHE A 489 -16.84 5.23 26.47
N TYR A 490 -16.04 4.28 26.05
CA TYR A 490 -14.57 4.43 26.00
C TYR A 490 -14.09 5.30 24.83
N LYS A 491 -14.78 5.24 23.68
CA LYS A 491 -14.48 6.10 22.51
C LYS A 491 -14.75 7.59 22.82
N ASN A 492 -15.82 7.90 23.52
CA ASN A 492 -16.20 9.29 23.84
C ASN A 492 -15.27 9.92 24.90
N TYR A 493 -14.75 9.14 25.83
CA TYR A 493 -13.93 9.66 26.94
C TYR A 493 -12.51 10.08 26.50
N LYS A 494 -11.90 9.33 25.57
CA LYS A 494 -10.52 9.62 25.12
C LYS A 494 -10.45 10.79 24.14
N PHE A 495 -11.49 10.96 23.32
CA PHE A 495 -11.56 12.03 22.33
C PHE A 495 -11.90 13.39 22.96
N SER A 496 -12.79 13.43 23.96
CA SER A 496 -13.11 14.68 24.68
C SER A 496 -11.88 15.27 25.39
N LYS A 497 -11.00 14.43 25.94
CA LYS A 497 -9.74 14.87 26.57
C LYS A 497 -8.68 15.38 25.55
N LEU A 498 -8.58 14.79 24.37
CA LEU A 498 -7.65 15.26 23.33
C LEU A 498 -8.15 16.57 22.69
N PHE A 499 -9.44 16.68 22.44
CA PHE A 499 -10.04 17.86 21.82
C PHE A 499 -10.09 19.08 22.77
N SER A 500 -10.36 18.86 24.07
CA SER A 500 -10.26 19.92 25.08
C SER A 500 -8.81 20.38 25.29
N ALA A 501 -7.82 19.48 25.25
CA ALA A 501 -6.40 19.84 25.34
C ALA A 501 -5.91 20.60 24.10
N PHE A 502 -6.51 20.35 22.93
CA PHE A 502 -6.18 21.08 21.69
C PHE A 502 -6.80 22.49 21.66
N LEU A 503 -8.05 22.62 22.13
CA LEU A 503 -8.73 23.93 22.20
C LEU A 503 -8.15 24.86 23.26
N VAL A 504 -7.66 24.34 24.39
CA VAL A 504 -6.99 25.13 25.46
C VAL A 504 -5.60 25.63 25.03
N LYS A 505 -4.99 25.07 23.97
CA LYS A 505 -3.72 25.56 23.40
C LYS A 505 -3.87 26.58 22.28
N ILE A 506 -5.10 26.86 21.84
CA ILE A 506 -5.40 27.83 20.75
C ILE A 506 -6.09 29.09 21.30
N SER A 507 -6.59 29.05 22.53
CA SER A 507 -7.00 30.22 23.31
C SER A 507 -5.85 30.74 24.17
#